data_b87bf449e216f388ffe16e41f93490ec
#
_entry.id   b87bf449e216f388ffe16e41f93490ec
#
_cell.length_a   1.000
_cell.length_b   1.000
_cell.length_c   1.000
_cell.angle_alpha   90.00
_cell.angle_beta   90.00
_cell.angle_gamma   90.00
#
_symmetry.space_group_name_H-M   'P 1'
#
loop_
_entity.id
_entity.type
_entity.pdbx_description
1 polymer ?
#
loop_
_entity_poly.entity_id
_entity_poly.type
_entity_poly.pdbx_seq_one_letter_code
_entity_poly.pdbx_strand_id
1 'polypeptide(L)'
;MVTYLTPGLRFFLDGQLEGRRVHVSPHLVRAPDEPVDERLARYYADLLAVLRDPTIRDGEWTLLECVPASDGDETWRDCIAWSWASSDGRWIVALNLSDHPSRCFVRLTGADFHAADVRLEDRMAGVVYERSGDDLAERGLYVERPAWGYHVLALTVGEAAVPGSETPARAKADAIAV
;
A
#
# COMPACT_ATOMS: atom_id res chain seq x y z
N MET A 1 5.07 3.46 7.83
CA MET A 1 5.01 3.08 6.41
C MET A 1 6.08 3.78 5.59
N VAL A 2 6.12 5.10 5.51
CA VAL A 2 7.09 5.83 4.66
C VAL A 2 8.52 5.33 4.88
N THR A 3 9.01 5.34 6.11
CA THR A 3 10.39 4.96 6.47
C THR A 3 10.83 3.58 5.97
N TYR A 4 9.90 2.61 5.91
CA TYR A 4 10.26 1.21 5.61
C TYR A 4 9.97 0.79 4.17
N LEU A 5 9.05 1.49 3.48
CA LEU A 5 8.61 1.13 2.13
C LEU A 5 9.14 2.08 1.04
N THR A 6 10.00 3.04 1.40
CA THR A 6 10.80 3.84 0.45
C THR A 6 12.22 3.29 0.33
N PRO A 7 12.99 3.69 -0.70
CA PRO A 7 14.41 3.32 -0.82
C PRO A 7 15.23 3.80 0.38
N GLY A 8 16.20 3.01 0.79
CA GLY A 8 17.14 3.38 1.83
C GLY A 8 17.37 2.31 2.88
N LEU A 9 18.10 2.66 3.93
CA LEU A 9 18.40 1.77 5.05
C LEU A 9 17.17 1.56 5.92
N ARG A 10 16.77 0.32 6.10
CA ARG A 10 15.68 -0.08 7.02
C ARG A 10 16.28 -0.46 8.35
N PHE A 11 16.09 0.39 9.34
CA PHE A 11 16.63 0.22 10.67
C PHE A 11 15.51 0.06 11.70
N PHE A 12 15.62 -0.95 12.56
CA PHE A 12 14.70 -1.20 13.67
C PHE A 12 15.45 -1.13 14.98
N LEU A 13 14.86 -0.45 15.97
CA LEU A 13 15.40 -0.40 17.31
C LEU A 13 15.04 -1.69 18.07
N ASP A 14 15.91 -2.11 19.00
CA ASP A 14 15.59 -3.17 19.95
C ASP A 14 14.35 -2.80 20.79
N GLY A 15 13.41 -3.75 20.88
CA GLY A 15 12.13 -3.54 21.56
C GLY A 15 11.07 -2.76 20.78
N GLN A 16 11.38 -2.26 19.57
CA GLN A 16 10.41 -1.52 18.74
C GLN A 16 9.28 -2.42 18.27
N LEU A 17 9.59 -3.66 17.91
CA LEU A 17 8.61 -4.63 17.39
C LEU A 17 7.63 -5.08 18.48
N GLU A 18 8.07 -5.09 19.71
CA GLU A 18 7.29 -5.44 20.90
C GLU A 18 6.58 -4.24 21.53
N GLY A 19 6.90 -3.03 21.09
CA GLY A 19 6.33 -1.80 21.64
C GLY A 19 6.89 -1.41 23.00
N ARG A 20 8.13 -1.79 23.31
CA ARG A 20 8.79 -1.40 24.56
C ARG A 20 8.92 0.10 24.66
N ARG A 21 8.64 0.65 25.85
CA ARG A 21 8.62 2.09 26.11
C ARG A 21 9.82 2.58 26.92
N VAL A 22 10.46 1.66 27.65
CA VAL A 22 11.63 2.01 28.46
C VAL A 22 12.89 1.86 27.61
N HIS A 23 13.56 2.99 27.41
CA HIS A 23 14.87 3.00 26.76
C HIS A 23 15.92 2.49 27.75
N VAL A 24 16.41 1.28 27.50
CA VAL A 24 17.44 0.67 28.35
C VAL A 24 18.81 1.05 27.84
N SER A 25 19.67 1.55 28.76
CA SER A 25 21.08 1.81 28.44
C SER A 25 21.78 0.49 28.07
N PRO A 26 22.62 0.45 27.03
CA PRO A 26 23.38 -0.74 26.64
C PRO A 26 24.39 -1.19 27.72
N HIS A 27 24.64 -0.37 28.72
CA HIS A 27 25.51 -0.71 29.86
C HIS A 27 24.79 -1.44 31.01
N LEU A 28 23.44 -1.57 30.93
CA LEU A 28 22.68 -2.29 31.93
C LEU A 28 22.60 -3.77 31.57
N VAL A 29 22.85 -4.63 32.56
CA VAL A 29 22.80 -6.09 32.40
C VAL A 29 21.36 -6.63 32.34
N ARG A 30 20.40 -5.84 32.85
CA ARG A 30 18.98 -6.25 32.92
C ARG A 30 18.07 -5.16 32.35
N ALA A 31 17.14 -5.58 31.51
CA ALA A 31 16.03 -4.76 31.05
C ALA A 31 14.80 -5.00 31.96
N PRO A 32 13.91 -4.00 32.13
CA PRO A 32 12.61 -4.24 32.74
C PRO A 32 11.81 -5.24 31.91
N ASP A 33 10.98 -6.03 32.60
CA ASP A 33 10.03 -6.91 31.95
C ASP A 33 8.80 -6.07 31.56
N GLU A 34 8.66 -5.80 30.27
CA GLU A 34 7.54 -5.06 29.71
C GLU A 34 6.64 -6.01 28.89
N PRO A 35 5.31 -5.94 29.07
CA PRO A 35 4.40 -6.73 28.25
C PRO A 35 4.50 -6.31 26.77
N VAL A 36 4.38 -7.28 25.89
CA VAL A 36 4.33 -7.05 24.44
C VAL A 36 3.03 -6.33 24.06
N ASP A 37 3.10 -5.29 23.27
CA ASP A 37 1.94 -4.72 22.59
C ASP A 37 1.59 -5.61 21.38
N GLU A 38 0.64 -6.52 21.58
CA GLU A 38 0.24 -7.52 20.59
C GLU A 38 -0.30 -6.89 19.28
N ARG A 39 -0.90 -5.71 19.36
CA ARG A 39 -1.38 -4.99 18.17
C ARG A 39 -0.19 -4.48 17.33
N LEU A 40 0.77 -3.89 18.00
CA LEU A 40 1.98 -3.36 17.36
C LEU A 40 2.85 -4.49 16.83
N ALA A 41 3.01 -5.56 17.59
CA ALA A 41 3.76 -6.75 17.16
C ALA A 41 3.17 -7.36 15.89
N ARG A 42 1.85 -7.47 15.80
CA ARG A 42 1.14 -7.95 14.61
C ARG A 42 1.37 -7.03 13.41
N TYR A 43 1.20 -5.71 13.60
CA TYR A 43 1.49 -4.73 12.57
C TYR A 43 2.92 -4.87 12.00
N TYR A 44 3.92 -5.04 12.88
CA TYR A 44 5.29 -5.23 12.41
C TYR A 44 5.51 -6.61 11.75
N ALA A 45 4.83 -7.65 12.20
CA ALA A 45 4.89 -8.96 11.55
C ALA A 45 4.41 -8.88 10.10
N ASP A 46 3.28 -8.22 9.86
CA ASP A 46 2.72 -8.00 8.52
C ASP A 46 3.65 -7.12 7.67
N LEU A 47 4.17 -6.03 8.23
CA LEU A 47 5.12 -5.16 7.54
C LEU A 47 6.41 -5.91 7.17
N LEU A 48 6.97 -6.71 8.08
CA LEU A 48 8.16 -7.50 7.81
C LEU A 48 7.91 -8.57 6.75
N ALA A 49 6.69 -9.12 6.67
CA ALA A 49 6.30 -10.03 5.59
C ALA A 49 6.33 -9.33 4.23
N VAL A 50 5.80 -8.11 4.14
CA VAL A 50 5.88 -7.26 2.93
C VAL A 50 7.33 -6.97 2.56
N LEU A 51 8.17 -6.60 3.53
CA LEU A 51 9.58 -6.25 3.29
C LEU A 51 10.46 -7.42 2.83
N ARG A 52 9.99 -8.66 2.95
CA ARG A 52 10.67 -9.86 2.42
C ARG A 52 10.45 -10.06 0.93
N ASP A 53 9.45 -9.41 0.36
CA ASP A 53 9.18 -9.52 -1.08
C ASP A 53 10.37 -8.98 -1.89
N PRO A 54 10.89 -9.74 -2.87
CA PRO A 54 12.02 -9.32 -3.69
C PRO A 54 11.76 -8.02 -4.44
N THR A 55 10.53 -7.78 -4.88
CA THR A 55 10.17 -6.55 -5.58
C THR A 55 10.33 -5.31 -4.70
N ILE A 56 9.92 -5.40 -3.42
CA ILE A 56 10.08 -4.31 -2.43
C ILE A 56 11.56 -4.13 -2.04
N ARG A 57 12.35 -5.20 -2.09
CA ARG A 57 13.75 -5.17 -1.67
C ARG A 57 14.68 -4.67 -2.77
N ASP A 58 14.49 -5.17 -3.99
CA ASP A 58 15.45 -5.06 -5.08
C ASP A 58 14.84 -4.43 -6.37
N GLY A 59 13.53 -4.17 -6.39
CA GLY A 59 12.82 -3.62 -7.55
C GLY A 59 13.09 -2.13 -7.79
N GLU A 60 12.53 -1.63 -8.87
CA GLU A 60 12.57 -0.21 -9.23
C GLU A 60 11.49 0.56 -8.46
N TRP A 61 11.91 1.62 -7.78
CA TRP A 61 11.01 2.52 -7.06
C TRP A 61 10.65 3.74 -7.90
N THR A 62 9.36 4.10 -7.94
CA THR A 62 8.87 5.27 -8.66
C THR A 62 7.85 6.02 -7.82
N LEU A 63 8.06 7.33 -7.61
CA LEU A 63 7.05 8.21 -7.02
C LEU A 63 5.90 8.37 -8.03
N LEU A 64 4.66 8.18 -7.57
CA LEU A 64 3.47 8.29 -8.39
C LEU A 64 2.79 9.64 -8.18
N GLU A 65 2.19 10.16 -9.23
CA GLU A 65 1.42 11.39 -9.17
C GLU A 65 0.06 11.12 -8.53
N CYS A 66 -0.31 11.94 -7.53
CA CYS A 66 -1.66 12.03 -6.98
C CYS A 66 -2.37 13.23 -7.62
N VAL A 67 -3.61 13.03 -8.08
CA VAL A 67 -4.41 14.09 -8.71
C VAL A 67 -5.79 14.19 -8.05
N PRO A 68 -6.52 15.32 -8.19
CA PRO A 68 -7.84 15.49 -7.59
C PRO A 68 -8.81 14.37 -7.93
N ALA A 69 -9.58 13.91 -6.94
CA ALA A 69 -10.65 12.94 -7.15
C ALA A 69 -11.90 13.58 -7.80
N SER A 70 -12.11 14.87 -7.58
CA SER A 70 -13.18 15.67 -8.17
C SER A 70 -12.80 17.15 -8.24
N ASP A 71 -13.52 17.90 -9.03
CA ASP A 71 -13.32 19.36 -9.13
C ASP A 71 -13.48 20.05 -7.76
N GLY A 72 -12.51 20.90 -7.43
CA GLY A 72 -12.48 21.65 -6.17
C GLY A 72 -12.06 20.83 -4.94
N ASP A 73 -11.73 19.55 -5.08
CA ASP A 73 -11.19 18.75 -4.00
C ASP A 73 -9.68 18.97 -3.89
N GLU A 74 -9.24 19.56 -2.79
CA GLU A 74 -7.82 19.84 -2.51
C GLU A 74 -7.17 18.76 -1.62
N THR A 75 -7.94 17.77 -1.13
CA THR A 75 -7.45 16.76 -0.17
C THR A 75 -6.43 15.80 -0.78
N TRP A 76 -6.39 15.70 -2.12
CA TRP A 76 -5.37 14.93 -2.84
C TRP A 76 -3.93 15.37 -2.51
N ARG A 77 -3.72 16.61 -2.08
CA ARG A 77 -2.40 17.18 -1.72
C ARG A 77 -1.82 16.54 -0.45
N ASP A 78 -2.68 15.95 0.36
CA ASP A 78 -2.29 15.23 1.56
C ASP A 78 -1.92 13.79 1.28
N CYS A 79 -2.13 13.33 0.05
CA CYS A 79 -1.84 11.98 -0.37
C CYS A 79 -0.43 11.89 -0.97
N ILE A 80 0.25 10.80 -0.65
CA ILE A 80 1.49 10.42 -1.31
C ILE A 80 1.40 8.96 -1.73
N ALA A 81 1.87 8.66 -2.94
CA ALA A 81 1.90 7.30 -3.44
C ALA A 81 3.18 6.99 -4.22
N TRP A 82 3.58 5.73 -4.21
CA TRP A 82 4.71 5.24 -4.99
C TRP A 82 4.50 3.79 -5.37
N SER A 83 5.26 3.32 -6.34
CA SER A 83 5.32 1.92 -6.74
C SER A 83 6.71 1.33 -6.56
N TRP A 84 6.73 0.02 -6.36
CA TRP A 84 7.87 -0.85 -6.57
C TRP A 84 7.52 -1.81 -7.70
N ALA A 85 8.44 -2.04 -8.64
CA ALA A 85 8.21 -2.92 -9.77
C ALA A 85 9.44 -3.78 -10.07
N SER A 86 9.22 -5.03 -10.46
CA SER A 86 10.22 -5.96 -10.96
C SER A 86 9.60 -6.86 -12.03
N SER A 87 10.38 -7.82 -12.56
CA SER A 87 9.82 -8.90 -13.40
C SER A 87 8.79 -9.76 -12.68
N ASP A 88 8.88 -9.86 -11.36
CA ASP A 88 8.11 -10.80 -10.53
C ASP A 88 6.81 -10.19 -10.00
N GLY A 89 6.68 -8.86 -10.05
CA GLY A 89 5.48 -8.21 -9.56
C GLY A 89 5.56 -6.70 -9.44
N ARG A 90 4.46 -6.14 -8.98
CA ARG A 90 4.32 -4.70 -8.73
C ARG A 90 3.61 -4.47 -7.40
N TRP A 91 4.08 -3.48 -6.69
CA TRP A 91 3.46 -2.98 -5.46
C TRP A 91 3.10 -1.51 -5.59
N ILE A 92 2.01 -1.13 -4.97
CA ILE A 92 1.59 0.28 -4.84
C ILE A 92 1.41 0.55 -3.36
N VAL A 93 2.03 1.64 -2.90
CA VAL A 93 1.83 2.14 -1.54
C VAL A 93 1.22 3.53 -1.66
N ALA A 94 0.12 3.75 -0.96
CA ALA A 94 -0.57 5.04 -0.92
C ALA A 94 -0.92 5.40 0.51
N LEU A 95 -0.67 6.65 0.91
CA LEU A 95 -0.89 7.15 2.27
C LEU A 95 -1.64 8.48 2.23
N ASN A 96 -2.47 8.68 3.23
CA ASN A 96 -2.94 9.99 3.65
C ASN A 96 -2.06 10.50 4.80
N LEU A 97 -1.41 11.63 4.62
CA LEU A 97 -0.51 12.25 5.60
C LEU A 97 -1.19 13.38 6.41
N SER A 98 -2.51 13.45 6.38
CA SER A 98 -3.29 14.46 7.11
C SER A 98 -4.05 13.85 8.30
N ASP A 99 -4.59 14.71 9.15
CA ASP A 99 -5.43 14.39 10.30
C ASP A 99 -6.93 14.30 9.96
N HIS A 100 -7.27 14.36 8.68
CA HIS A 100 -8.64 14.26 8.14
C HIS A 100 -8.71 13.26 6.98
N PRO A 101 -9.90 12.80 6.56
CA PRO A 101 -10.05 11.94 5.39
C PRO A 101 -9.60 12.65 4.12
N SER A 102 -8.83 11.95 3.28
CA SER A 102 -8.32 12.48 2.02
C SER A 102 -8.47 11.47 0.91
N ARG A 103 -8.64 11.96 -0.33
CA ARG A 103 -8.85 11.13 -1.51
C ARG A 103 -8.14 11.68 -2.73
N CYS A 104 -7.74 10.77 -3.60
CA CYS A 104 -7.07 11.11 -4.85
C CYS A 104 -7.24 10.02 -5.89
N PHE A 105 -6.90 10.31 -7.15
CA PHE A 105 -6.49 9.30 -8.10
C PHE A 105 -4.97 9.22 -8.14
N VAL A 106 -4.43 8.01 -8.03
CA VAL A 106 -3.00 7.73 -8.18
C VAL A 106 -2.75 7.31 -9.63
N ARG A 107 -1.95 8.09 -10.37
CA ARG A 107 -1.59 7.78 -11.75
C ARG A 107 -0.58 6.64 -11.79
N LEU A 108 -0.97 5.54 -12.40
CA LEU A 108 -0.12 4.36 -12.54
C LEU A 108 0.70 4.46 -13.82
N THR A 109 2.02 4.36 -13.70
CA THR A 109 2.95 4.44 -14.83
C THR A 109 3.67 3.12 -15.04
N GLY A 110 4.18 2.88 -16.25
CA GLY A 110 5.07 1.77 -16.57
C GLY A 110 4.40 0.38 -16.56
N ALA A 111 3.07 0.30 -16.72
CA ALA A 111 2.37 -0.96 -16.95
C ALA A 111 1.28 -0.76 -18.01
N ASP A 112 1.09 -1.79 -18.83
CA ASP A 112 -0.04 -1.87 -19.73
C ASP A 112 -1.14 -2.67 -19.02
N PHE A 113 -2.24 -2.00 -18.75
CA PHE A 113 -3.41 -2.60 -18.09
C PHE A 113 -4.57 -2.82 -19.07
N HIS A 114 -4.43 -2.45 -20.36
CA HIS A 114 -5.52 -2.51 -21.32
C HIS A 114 -6.12 -3.91 -21.45
N ALA A 115 -7.46 -3.94 -21.44
CA ALA A 115 -8.27 -5.15 -21.58
C ALA A 115 -7.98 -6.25 -20.52
N ALA A 116 -7.35 -5.91 -19.40
CA ALA A 116 -7.04 -6.84 -18.33
C ALA A 116 -7.87 -6.57 -17.08
N ASP A 117 -8.16 -7.61 -16.30
CA ASP A 117 -8.62 -7.47 -14.93
C ASP A 117 -7.39 -7.34 -14.00
N VAL A 118 -7.40 -6.33 -13.14
CA VAL A 118 -6.32 -6.08 -12.20
C VAL A 118 -6.79 -6.38 -10.79
N ARG A 119 -6.07 -7.29 -10.13
CA ARG A 119 -6.25 -7.63 -8.73
C ARG A 119 -5.27 -6.86 -7.87
N LEU A 120 -5.78 -6.20 -6.83
CA LEU A 120 -5.03 -5.45 -5.85
C LEU A 120 -5.28 -6.08 -4.48
N GLU A 121 -4.26 -6.66 -3.87
CA GLU A 121 -4.34 -7.27 -2.54
C GLU A 121 -3.66 -6.37 -1.52
N ASP A 122 -4.45 -5.80 -0.58
CA ASP A 122 -3.89 -5.03 0.53
C ASP A 122 -3.31 -5.99 1.57
N ARG A 123 -1.99 -6.02 1.62
CA ARG A 123 -1.23 -6.97 2.47
C ARG A 123 -1.22 -6.57 3.94
N MET A 124 -1.64 -5.35 4.27
CA MET A 124 -1.75 -4.89 5.65
C MET A 124 -3.18 -5.00 6.19
N ALA A 125 -4.19 -4.88 5.31
CA ALA A 125 -5.60 -4.99 5.69
C ALA A 125 -6.20 -6.37 5.39
N GLY A 126 -5.55 -7.19 4.56
CA GLY A 126 -6.06 -8.51 4.14
C GLY A 126 -7.25 -8.42 3.19
N VAL A 127 -7.44 -7.30 2.51
CA VAL A 127 -8.57 -7.04 1.60
C VAL A 127 -8.12 -7.13 0.15
N VAL A 128 -8.96 -7.70 -0.70
CA VAL A 128 -8.71 -7.82 -2.14
C VAL A 128 -9.70 -6.96 -2.90
N TYR A 129 -9.17 -6.19 -3.84
CA TYR A 129 -9.94 -5.36 -4.76
C TYR A 129 -9.69 -5.84 -6.19
N GLU A 130 -10.72 -5.76 -7.02
CA GLU A 130 -10.62 -6.03 -8.46
C GLU A 130 -11.01 -4.77 -9.21
N ARG A 131 -10.23 -4.43 -10.23
CA ARG A 131 -10.40 -3.23 -11.05
C ARG A 131 -10.24 -3.55 -12.51
N SER A 132 -10.98 -2.81 -13.34
CA SER A 132 -10.73 -2.79 -14.79
C SER A 132 -9.38 -2.14 -15.06
N GLY A 133 -8.55 -2.78 -15.87
CA GLY A 133 -7.29 -2.20 -16.29
C GLY A 133 -7.48 -0.95 -17.14
N ASP A 134 -8.54 -0.89 -17.96
CA ASP A 134 -8.86 0.31 -18.74
C ASP A 134 -9.17 1.51 -17.83
N ASP A 135 -9.96 1.32 -16.76
CA ASP A 135 -10.22 2.37 -15.77
C ASP A 135 -8.93 2.83 -15.07
N LEU A 136 -8.04 1.88 -14.73
CA LEU A 136 -6.75 2.20 -14.12
C LEU A 136 -5.82 2.95 -15.08
N ALA A 137 -5.84 2.61 -16.36
CA ALA A 137 -5.05 3.29 -17.38
C ALA A 137 -5.55 4.72 -17.66
N GLU A 138 -6.87 4.90 -17.71
CA GLU A 138 -7.48 6.20 -18.05
C GLU A 138 -7.48 7.15 -16.85
N ARG A 139 -8.00 6.69 -15.70
CA ARG A 139 -8.25 7.52 -14.51
C ARG A 139 -7.19 7.38 -13.43
N GLY A 140 -6.50 6.26 -13.38
CA GLY A 140 -5.64 5.87 -12.27
C GLY A 140 -6.40 5.12 -11.17
N LEU A 141 -5.70 4.79 -10.10
CA LEU A 141 -6.26 4.10 -8.95
C LEU A 141 -6.91 5.11 -7.99
N TYR A 142 -8.23 5.02 -7.82
CA TYR A 142 -8.92 5.80 -6.79
C TYR A 142 -8.54 5.32 -5.40
N VAL A 143 -8.12 6.24 -4.54
CA VAL A 143 -7.74 6.01 -3.15
C VAL A 143 -8.48 7.02 -2.27
N GLU A 144 -9.17 6.52 -1.25
CA GLU A 144 -9.75 7.33 -0.16
C GLU A 144 -9.36 6.71 1.16
N ARG A 145 -8.72 7.49 2.03
CA ARG A 145 -8.24 6.99 3.33
C ARG A 145 -8.60 7.94 4.46
N PRO A 146 -8.95 7.38 5.64
CA PRO A 146 -9.11 8.18 6.85
C PRO A 146 -7.80 8.86 7.23
N ALA A 147 -7.83 9.71 8.24
CA ALA A 147 -6.64 10.34 8.81
C ALA A 147 -5.53 9.31 9.05
N TRP A 148 -4.31 9.59 8.54
CA TRP A 148 -3.12 8.72 8.66
C TRP A 148 -3.28 7.31 8.08
N GLY A 149 -4.35 7.10 7.30
CA GLY A 149 -4.62 5.83 6.64
C GLY A 149 -3.67 5.53 5.49
N TYR A 150 -3.54 4.25 5.17
CA TYR A 150 -2.65 3.79 4.12
C TYR A 150 -3.18 2.54 3.43
N HIS A 151 -2.62 2.25 2.26
CA HIS A 151 -2.72 0.99 1.53
C HIS A 151 -1.32 0.48 1.17
N VAL A 152 -1.14 -0.84 1.22
CA VAL A 152 0.05 -1.54 0.73
C VAL A 152 -0.43 -2.67 -0.18
N LEU A 153 -0.52 -2.39 -1.46
CA LEU A 153 -1.20 -3.20 -2.45
C LEU A 153 -0.20 -4.00 -3.28
N ALA A 154 -0.28 -5.32 -3.23
CA ALA A 154 0.33 -6.19 -4.23
C ALA A 154 -0.59 -6.24 -5.47
N LEU A 155 -0.05 -5.92 -6.65
CA LEU A 155 -0.78 -5.84 -7.88
C LEU A 155 -0.48 -7.05 -8.77
N THR A 156 -1.53 -7.70 -9.27
CA THR A 156 -1.46 -8.79 -10.24
C THR A 156 -2.37 -8.45 -11.41
N VAL A 157 -1.82 -8.52 -12.62
CA VAL A 157 -2.60 -8.36 -13.87
C VAL A 157 -3.06 -9.73 -14.29
N GLY A 158 -4.38 -9.91 -14.44
CA GLY A 158 -4.96 -11.12 -15.01
C GLY A 158 -4.67 -11.23 -16.51
N GLU A 159 -4.82 -12.43 -17.08
CA GLU A 159 -4.81 -12.58 -18.54
C GLU A 159 -5.96 -11.77 -19.14
N ALA A 160 -5.70 -11.10 -20.27
CA ALA A 160 -6.72 -10.36 -21.00
C ALA A 160 -7.92 -11.28 -21.27
N ALA A 161 -9.13 -10.83 -20.93
CA ALA A 161 -10.33 -11.60 -21.17
C ALA A 161 -10.43 -11.94 -22.66
N VAL A 162 -10.42 -13.24 -23.00
CA VAL A 162 -10.67 -13.69 -24.37
C VAL A 162 -12.10 -13.27 -24.72
N PRO A 163 -12.34 -12.46 -25.76
CA PRO A 163 -13.69 -12.05 -26.11
C PRO A 163 -14.53 -13.28 -26.45
N GLY A 164 -15.48 -13.62 -25.57
CA GLY A 164 -16.41 -14.74 -25.78
C GLY A 164 -16.85 -15.54 -24.56
N SER A 165 -16.34 -15.28 -23.34
CA SER A 165 -16.86 -15.89 -22.13
C SER A 165 -17.77 -14.92 -21.38
N GLU A 166 -19.09 -15.14 -21.47
CA GLU A 166 -20.06 -14.42 -20.63
C GLU A 166 -19.81 -14.74 -19.15
N THR A 167 -19.23 -13.80 -18.44
CA THR A 167 -19.14 -13.84 -16.97
C THR A 167 -20.35 -13.11 -16.40
N PRO A 168 -21.06 -13.68 -15.39
CA PRO A 168 -22.25 -13.05 -14.82
C PRO A 168 -21.92 -11.68 -14.20
N ALA A 169 -22.82 -10.72 -14.42
CA ALA A 169 -22.74 -9.34 -13.98
C ALA A 169 -22.29 -9.20 -12.52
N ARG A 170 -21.13 -8.60 -12.32
CA ARG A 170 -20.52 -8.33 -11.03
C ARG A 170 -20.98 -6.97 -10.50
N ALA A 171 -21.38 -6.95 -9.25
CA ALA A 171 -21.77 -5.73 -8.57
C ALA A 171 -20.62 -4.71 -8.55
N LYS A 172 -20.90 -3.50 -9.02
CA LYS A 172 -19.96 -2.36 -8.96
C LYS A 172 -19.70 -1.99 -7.52
N ALA A 173 -18.48 -2.20 -7.05
CA ALA A 173 -17.98 -1.60 -5.82
C ALA A 173 -17.16 -0.36 -6.22
N ASP A 174 -17.78 0.78 -6.12
CA ASP A 174 -17.26 2.07 -6.61
C ASP A 174 -16.40 2.82 -5.59
N ALA A 175 -15.64 2.23 -4.73
CA ALA A 175 -14.62 2.95 -3.97
C ALA A 175 -13.80 1.99 -3.10
N ILE A 176 -12.51 2.22 -2.99
CA ILE A 176 -11.72 1.76 -1.86
C ILE A 176 -12.01 2.71 -0.69
N ALA A 177 -13.22 2.64 -0.14
CA ALA A 177 -13.61 3.33 1.08
C ALA A 177 -13.70 2.28 2.20
N VAL A 178 -12.82 2.35 3.18
CA VAL A 178 -12.97 1.96 4.60
C VAL A 178 -11.79 2.50 5.40
#